data_fbd7e82127ab12102bbf7a8822cd62fb
#
_entry.id   fbd7e82127ab12102bbf7a8822cd62fb
#
_cell.length_a   1.000
_cell.length_b   1.000
_cell.length_c   1.000
_cell.angle_alpha   90.00
_cell.angle_beta   90.00
_cell.angle_gamma   90.00
#
_symmetry.space_group_name_H-M   'P 1'
#
loop_
_entity.id
_entity.type
_entity.pdbx_description
1 polymer ?
#
loop_
_entity_poly.entity_id
_entity_poly.type
_entity_poly.pdbx_seq_one_letter_code
_entity_poly.pdbx_strand_id
1 'polypeptide(L)'
;MQIENQFDLPLPPAIAWPILMDVPQTAACFPGASMIEAVTENHYKGRVTVKLGPLTMVFAGNLHIENRDDNAHGATIRASWAEAKGRGNANTVTLFALHQNSDGTRVTMQSDLQLAGQVAQYGRGAGMISAISAQLIATFAENLRVKIQANGSSDAPAAAPEISGLTLIAQVLGNSFKR
;
A
#
# COMPACT_ATOMS: atom_id res chain seq x y z
N MET A 1 9.08 -14.42 15.98
CA MET A 1 9.52 -13.13 16.55
C MET A 1 8.43 -12.11 16.32
N GLN A 2 8.18 -11.24 17.30
CA GLN A 2 7.17 -10.19 17.17
C GLN A 2 7.80 -8.92 16.59
N ILE A 3 7.08 -8.30 15.67
CA ILE A 3 7.44 -7.04 15.01
C ILE A 3 6.21 -6.14 15.04
N GLU A 4 6.38 -4.91 15.50
CA GLU A 4 5.34 -3.90 15.50
C GLU A 4 5.69 -2.80 14.52
N ASN A 5 4.72 -2.40 13.72
CA ASN A 5 4.84 -1.28 12.81
C ASN A 5 3.57 -0.42 12.88
N GLN A 6 3.72 0.85 12.56
CA GLN A 6 2.60 1.77 12.41
C GLN A 6 2.91 2.86 11.40
N PHE A 7 1.86 3.42 10.81
CA PHE A 7 1.96 4.61 9.98
C PHE A 7 0.64 5.39 10.01
N ASP A 8 0.68 6.64 9.60
CA ASP A 8 -0.49 7.51 9.57
C ASP A 8 -0.91 7.81 8.12
N LEU A 9 -2.23 7.91 7.89
CA LEU A 9 -2.82 8.33 6.63
C LEU A 9 -3.70 9.58 6.87
N PRO A 10 -3.66 10.59 5.98
CA PRO A 10 -4.46 11.80 6.11
C PRO A 10 -5.90 11.61 5.61
N LEU A 11 -6.54 10.51 6.02
CA LEU A 11 -7.91 10.13 5.66
C LEU A 11 -8.61 9.53 6.88
N PRO A 12 -9.92 9.75 7.06
CA PRO A 12 -10.68 9.05 8.10
C PRO A 12 -10.66 7.53 7.91
N PRO A 13 -10.79 6.72 8.99
CA PRO A 13 -10.75 5.25 8.90
C PRO A 13 -11.76 4.66 7.90
N ALA A 14 -12.96 5.21 7.82
CA ALA A 14 -13.99 4.76 6.88
C ALA A 14 -13.59 4.91 5.40
N ILE A 15 -12.73 5.86 5.09
CA ILE A 15 -12.19 6.07 3.73
C ILE A 15 -10.88 5.28 3.53
N ALA A 16 -10.04 5.22 4.55
CA ALA A 16 -8.75 4.51 4.49
C ALA A 16 -8.93 2.99 4.40
N TRP A 17 -9.94 2.43 5.08
CA TRP A 17 -10.17 0.99 5.17
C TRP A 17 -10.39 0.31 3.81
N PRO A 18 -11.34 0.72 2.97
CA PRO A 18 -11.53 0.08 1.66
C PRO A 18 -10.30 0.21 0.75
N ILE A 19 -9.54 1.30 0.84
CA ILE A 19 -8.30 1.49 0.09
C ILE A 19 -7.25 0.46 0.52
N LEU A 20 -7.09 0.25 1.83
CA LEU A 20 -6.12 -0.70 2.38
C LEU A 20 -6.51 -2.16 2.14
N MET A 21 -7.81 -2.45 2.07
CA MET A 21 -8.32 -3.79 1.76
C MET A 21 -8.30 -4.13 0.25
N ASP A 22 -8.08 -3.15 -0.62
CA ASP A 22 -7.83 -3.39 -2.04
C ASP A 22 -6.37 -3.84 -2.25
N VAL A 23 -6.11 -5.12 -2.01
CA VAL A 23 -4.76 -5.71 -2.11
C VAL A 23 -4.13 -5.52 -3.50
N PRO A 24 -4.84 -5.67 -4.63
CA PRO A 24 -4.30 -5.34 -5.95
C PRO A 24 -3.71 -3.93 -6.06
N GLN A 25 -4.38 -2.96 -5.50
CA GLN A 25 -3.92 -1.59 -5.53
C GLN A 25 -2.80 -1.31 -4.52
N THR A 26 -2.91 -1.84 -3.29
CA THR A 26 -1.92 -1.60 -2.23
C THR A 26 -0.63 -2.38 -2.44
N ALA A 27 -0.67 -3.58 -3.05
CA ALA A 27 0.52 -4.35 -3.39
C ALA A 27 1.47 -3.56 -4.30
N ALA A 28 0.95 -2.75 -5.21
CA ALA A 28 1.76 -1.88 -6.07
C ALA A 28 2.52 -0.78 -5.29
N CYS A 29 2.05 -0.42 -4.09
CA CYS A 29 2.70 0.55 -3.21
C CYS A 29 3.80 -0.09 -2.34
N PHE A 30 3.77 -1.43 -2.16
CA PHE A 30 4.74 -2.11 -1.31
C PHE A 30 6.07 -2.29 -2.07
N PRO A 31 7.21 -1.79 -1.53
CA PRO A 31 8.49 -1.83 -2.24
C PRO A 31 8.94 -3.27 -2.51
N GLY A 32 9.25 -3.56 -3.76
CA GLY A 32 9.70 -4.89 -4.21
C GLY A 32 8.60 -5.94 -4.34
N ALA A 33 7.34 -5.58 -4.06
CA ALA A 33 6.22 -6.50 -4.24
C ALA A 33 5.69 -6.48 -5.68
N SER A 34 5.22 -7.63 -6.12
CA SER A 34 4.40 -7.78 -7.32
C SER A 34 3.33 -8.82 -7.06
N MET A 35 2.08 -8.48 -7.35
CA MET A 35 0.97 -9.42 -7.32
C MET A 35 1.02 -10.29 -8.57
N ILE A 36 0.81 -11.61 -8.40
CA ILE A 36 0.79 -12.58 -9.49
C ILE A 36 -0.68 -12.90 -9.85
N GLU A 37 -1.50 -13.16 -8.84
CA GLU A 37 -2.88 -13.63 -9.02
C GLU A 37 -3.75 -13.24 -7.82
N ALA A 38 -4.95 -12.74 -8.07
CA ALA A 38 -6.03 -12.69 -7.10
C ALA A 38 -6.85 -13.99 -7.24
N VAL A 39 -6.63 -14.94 -6.32
CA VAL A 39 -7.29 -16.26 -6.36
C VAL A 39 -8.74 -16.14 -5.91
N THR A 40 -8.98 -15.36 -4.86
CA THR A 40 -10.29 -14.92 -4.37
C THR A 40 -10.18 -13.50 -3.83
N GLU A 41 -11.26 -12.91 -3.37
CA GLU A 41 -11.25 -11.57 -2.73
C GLU A 41 -10.40 -11.49 -1.46
N ASN A 42 -10.10 -12.63 -0.83
CA ASN A 42 -9.30 -12.70 0.41
C ASN A 42 -8.03 -13.55 0.26
N HIS A 43 -7.73 -14.06 -0.95
CA HIS A 43 -6.55 -14.89 -1.20
C HIS A 43 -5.80 -14.41 -2.43
N TYR A 44 -4.53 -14.07 -2.23
CA TYR A 44 -3.65 -13.51 -3.25
C TYR A 44 -2.35 -14.28 -3.34
N LYS A 45 -1.81 -14.43 -4.55
CA LYS A 45 -0.45 -14.89 -4.79
C LYS A 45 0.43 -13.74 -5.21
N GLY A 46 1.63 -13.70 -4.68
CA GLY A 46 2.54 -12.60 -4.95
C GLY A 46 4.00 -13.01 -4.88
N ARG A 47 4.84 -12.03 -5.20
CA ARG A 47 6.29 -12.11 -5.06
C ARG A 47 6.77 -10.84 -4.37
N VAL A 48 7.76 -10.99 -3.49
CA VAL A 48 8.41 -9.87 -2.82
C VAL A 48 9.92 -10.01 -2.96
N THR A 49 10.57 -8.95 -3.39
CA THR A 49 12.04 -8.86 -3.43
C THR A 49 12.52 -8.04 -2.25
N VAL A 50 13.33 -8.63 -1.39
CA VAL A 50 13.87 -7.99 -0.19
C VAL A 50 15.40 -7.91 -0.32
N LYS A 51 15.95 -6.73 0.00
CA LYS A 51 17.40 -6.52 0.09
C LYS A 51 17.84 -6.57 1.55
N LEU A 52 18.75 -7.50 1.84
CA LEU A 52 19.35 -7.69 3.17
C LEU A 52 20.84 -7.35 3.07
N GLY A 53 21.18 -6.05 3.12
CA GLY A 53 22.52 -5.57 2.84
C GLY A 53 22.94 -5.91 1.39
N PRO A 54 24.07 -6.62 1.16
CA PRO A 54 24.51 -7.00 -0.18
C PRO A 54 23.69 -8.13 -0.81
N LEU A 55 22.82 -8.79 -0.03
CA LEU A 55 22.04 -9.93 -0.45
C LEU A 55 20.65 -9.51 -0.91
N THR A 56 20.27 -9.94 -2.11
CA THR A 56 18.90 -9.83 -2.61
C THR A 56 18.22 -11.20 -2.55
N MET A 57 17.05 -11.24 -1.94
CA MET A 57 16.22 -12.43 -1.80
C MET A 57 14.87 -12.21 -2.47
N VAL A 58 14.39 -13.20 -3.19
CA VAL A 58 13.08 -13.18 -3.84
C VAL A 58 12.19 -14.23 -3.17
N PHE A 59 11.09 -13.80 -2.64
CA PHE A 59 10.10 -14.67 -2.02
C PHE A 59 8.86 -14.74 -2.92
N ALA A 60 8.31 -15.94 -3.09
CA ALA A 60 7.02 -16.16 -3.73
C ALA A 60 6.09 -16.87 -2.75
N GLY A 61 4.83 -16.52 -2.74
CA GLY A 61 3.91 -17.10 -1.75
C GLY A 61 2.49 -16.58 -1.83
N ASN A 62 1.78 -16.79 -0.74
CA ASN A 62 0.38 -16.53 -0.59
C ASN A 62 0.13 -15.57 0.56
N LEU A 63 -0.90 -14.75 0.39
CA LEU A 63 -1.46 -13.86 1.41
C LEU A 63 -2.95 -14.15 1.53
N HIS A 64 -3.43 -14.34 2.75
CA HIS A 64 -4.83 -14.51 3.09
C HIS A 64 -5.27 -13.42 4.07
N ILE A 65 -6.40 -12.79 3.79
CA ILE A 65 -7.09 -11.92 4.73
C ILE A 65 -8.10 -12.79 5.49
N GLU A 66 -7.92 -12.88 6.81
CA GLU A 66 -8.77 -13.63 7.71
C GLU A 66 -9.43 -12.68 8.72
N ASN A 67 -10.55 -13.09 9.31
CA ASN A 67 -11.22 -12.36 10.39
C ASN A 67 -11.41 -10.87 10.08
N ARG A 68 -11.78 -10.55 8.84
CA ARG A 68 -12.05 -9.17 8.42
C ARG A 68 -13.29 -8.63 9.11
N ASP A 69 -13.14 -7.53 9.84
CA ASP A 69 -14.21 -6.77 10.46
C ASP A 69 -14.25 -5.36 9.87
N ASP A 70 -15.21 -5.13 8.98
CA ASP A 70 -15.37 -3.84 8.29
C ASP A 70 -15.92 -2.73 9.22
N ASN A 71 -16.55 -3.09 10.35
CA ASN A 71 -17.04 -2.11 11.32
C ASN A 71 -15.94 -1.66 12.28
N ALA A 72 -15.13 -2.60 12.75
CA ALA A 72 -14.00 -2.30 13.63
C ALA A 72 -12.75 -1.86 12.84
N HIS A 73 -12.77 -1.95 11.50
CA HIS A 73 -11.63 -1.70 10.62
C HIS A 73 -10.39 -2.50 11.04
N GLY A 74 -10.61 -3.80 11.23
CA GLY A 74 -9.57 -4.73 11.66
C GLY A 74 -9.58 -6.02 10.85
N ALA A 75 -8.41 -6.65 10.68
CA ALA A 75 -8.27 -7.94 10.02
C ALA A 75 -7.04 -8.69 10.54
N THR A 76 -7.03 -10.01 10.33
CA THR A 76 -5.84 -10.84 10.44
C THR A 76 -5.33 -11.13 9.05
N ILE A 77 -4.07 -10.83 8.79
CA ILE A 77 -3.40 -11.14 7.53
C ILE A 77 -2.40 -12.27 7.78
N ARG A 78 -2.63 -13.41 7.12
CA ARG A 78 -1.71 -14.55 7.14
C ARG A 78 -0.96 -14.61 5.82
N ALA A 79 0.36 -14.69 5.88
CA ALA A 79 1.17 -14.85 4.67
C ALA A 79 2.22 -15.94 4.84
N SER A 80 2.45 -16.70 3.77
CA SER A 80 3.47 -17.74 3.70
C SER A 80 4.28 -17.59 2.42
N TRP A 81 5.59 -17.50 2.58
CA TRP A 81 6.54 -17.18 1.53
C TRP A 81 7.66 -18.19 1.48
N ALA A 82 7.99 -18.67 0.29
CA ALA A 82 9.17 -19.50 0.04
C ALA A 82 10.21 -18.69 -0.75
N GLU A 83 11.47 -18.77 -0.35
CA GLU A 83 12.56 -18.12 -1.08
C GLU A 83 12.84 -18.88 -2.39
N ALA A 84 12.94 -18.14 -3.50
CA ALA A 84 12.95 -18.69 -4.86
C ALA A 84 14.12 -19.64 -5.17
N LYS A 85 15.24 -19.55 -4.43
CA LYS A 85 16.41 -20.42 -4.56
C LYS A 85 16.44 -21.53 -3.49
N GLY A 86 15.34 -21.74 -2.77
CA GLY A 86 15.23 -22.79 -1.75
C GLY A 86 16.00 -22.50 -0.46
N ARG A 87 16.39 -21.25 -0.18
CA ARG A 87 17.15 -20.86 1.02
C ARG A 87 16.32 -20.80 2.31
N GLY A 88 15.02 -21.05 2.22
CA GLY A 88 14.12 -21.11 3.37
C GLY A 88 12.77 -20.47 3.09
N ASN A 89 12.04 -20.23 4.16
CA ASN A 89 10.69 -19.68 4.13
C ASN A 89 10.47 -18.68 5.26
N ALA A 90 9.45 -17.84 5.07
CA ALA A 90 8.98 -16.87 6.03
C ALA A 90 7.46 -16.99 6.14
N ASN A 91 6.93 -17.12 7.35
CA ASN A 91 5.50 -17.10 7.62
C ASN A 91 5.18 -15.96 8.55
N THR A 92 4.08 -15.27 8.29
CA THR A 92 3.62 -14.17 9.14
C THR A 92 2.14 -14.32 9.47
N VAL A 93 1.80 -13.92 10.69
CA VAL A 93 0.42 -13.62 11.09
C VAL A 93 0.43 -12.19 11.60
N THR A 94 -0.30 -11.30 10.95
CA THR A 94 -0.33 -9.88 11.28
C THR A 94 -1.73 -9.48 11.69
N LEU A 95 -1.87 -8.94 12.89
CA LEU A 95 -3.05 -8.20 13.32
C LEU A 95 -2.95 -6.78 12.78
N PHE A 96 -3.93 -6.41 12.00
CA PHE A 96 -4.01 -5.14 11.29
C PHE A 96 -5.23 -4.37 11.77
N ALA A 97 -5.07 -3.13 12.22
CA ALA A 97 -6.17 -2.31 12.70
C ALA A 97 -5.98 -0.83 12.38
N LEU A 98 -7.10 -0.14 12.19
CA LEU A 98 -7.15 1.30 11.96
C LEU A 98 -7.76 2.00 13.18
N HIS A 99 -7.14 3.10 13.59
CA HIS A 99 -7.59 3.93 14.69
C HIS A 99 -7.69 5.39 14.23
N GLN A 100 -8.80 6.06 14.56
CA GLN A 100 -8.93 7.50 14.33
C GLN A 100 -7.89 8.25 15.16
N ASN A 101 -7.22 9.24 14.54
CA ASN A 101 -6.39 10.21 15.25
C ASN A 101 -6.76 11.65 14.85
N SER A 102 -6.05 12.66 15.36
CA SER A 102 -6.32 14.08 15.08
C SER A 102 -6.20 14.44 13.60
N ASP A 103 -5.32 13.78 12.87
CA ASP A 103 -4.92 14.13 11.50
C ASP A 103 -5.44 13.12 10.46
N GLY A 104 -6.24 12.13 10.88
CA GLY A 104 -6.81 11.10 10.02
C GLY A 104 -6.84 9.72 10.66
N THR A 105 -6.04 8.79 10.18
CA THR A 105 -6.02 7.39 10.62
C THR A 105 -4.61 6.96 10.97
N ARG A 106 -4.47 6.33 12.14
CA ARG A 106 -3.30 5.51 12.48
C ARG A 106 -3.56 4.06 12.14
N VAL A 107 -2.70 3.49 11.31
CA VAL A 107 -2.67 2.07 11.00
C VAL A 107 -1.66 1.39 11.90
N THR A 108 -2.07 0.33 12.60
CA THR A 108 -1.20 -0.48 13.45
C THR A 108 -1.10 -1.90 12.90
N MET A 109 0.09 -2.49 13.01
CA MET A 109 0.38 -3.85 12.58
C MET A 109 1.22 -4.54 13.65
N GLN A 110 0.69 -5.65 14.20
CA GLN A 110 1.42 -6.54 15.10
C GLN A 110 1.62 -7.86 14.38
N SER A 111 2.87 -8.17 14.05
CA SER A 111 3.22 -9.34 13.24
C SER A 111 4.00 -10.36 14.05
N ASP A 112 3.57 -11.61 14.02
CA ASP A 112 4.41 -12.75 14.41
C ASP A 112 5.07 -13.31 13.16
N LEU A 113 6.41 -13.16 13.08
CA LEU A 113 7.24 -13.62 11.97
C LEU A 113 8.00 -14.88 12.37
N GLN A 114 7.86 -15.93 11.57
CA GLN A 114 8.59 -17.18 11.68
C GLN A 114 9.45 -17.37 10.44
N LEU A 115 10.75 -17.52 10.65
CA LEU A 115 11.75 -17.78 9.60
C LEU A 115 12.31 -19.19 9.72
N ALA A 116 12.48 -19.87 8.60
CA ALA A 116 13.09 -21.20 8.56
C ALA A 116 14.15 -21.32 7.46
N GLY A 117 15.02 -22.34 7.58
CA GLY A 117 16.14 -22.56 6.67
C GLY A 117 17.26 -21.52 6.85
N GLN A 118 17.99 -21.23 5.78
CA GLN A 118 19.09 -20.24 5.81
C GLN A 118 18.59 -18.82 6.10
N VAL A 119 17.35 -18.51 5.72
CA VAL A 119 16.72 -17.21 6.00
C VAL A 119 16.65 -16.93 7.51
N ALA A 120 16.50 -17.97 8.34
CA ALA A 120 16.45 -17.84 9.79
C ALA A 120 17.77 -17.30 10.41
N GLN A 121 18.89 -17.43 9.73
CA GLN A 121 20.16 -16.89 10.20
C GLN A 121 20.15 -15.36 10.27
N TYR A 122 19.41 -14.72 9.38
CA TYR A 122 19.23 -13.26 9.37
C TYR A 122 18.29 -12.79 10.49
N GLY A 123 17.40 -13.67 10.98
CA GLY A 123 16.54 -13.40 12.14
C GLY A 123 17.25 -13.43 13.48
N ARG A 124 18.49 -13.97 13.56
CA ARG A 124 19.29 -13.95 14.79
C ARG A 124 19.78 -12.56 15.18
N GLY A 125 19.82 -11.64 14.21
CA GLY A 125 19.97 -10.20 14.45
C GLY A 125 18.61 -9.54 14.53
N ALA A 126 17.81 -9.77 15.59
CA ALA A 126 16.43 -9.29 15.72
C ALA A 126 16.25 -7.81 15.35
N GLY A 127 17.21 -6.96 15.69
CA GLY A 127 17.20 -5.54 15.34
C GLY A 127 17.27 -5.27 13.83
N MET A 128 17.98 -6.10 13.06
CA MET A 128 18.10 -5.92 11.61
C MET A 128 16.77 -6.20 10.89
N ILE A 129 16.08 -7.28 11.25
CA ILE A 129 14.77 -7.61 10.64
C ILE A 129 13.73 -6.54 10.99
N SER A 130 13.69 -6.08 12.24
CA SER A 130 12.79 -4.99 12.66
C SER A 130 13.08 -3.69 11.92
N ALA A 131 14.36 -3.33 11.74
CA ALA A 131 14.75 -2.14 10.98
C ALA A 131 14.35 -2.22 9.50
N ILE A 132 14.54 -3.39 8.86
CA ILE A 132 14.11 -3.64 7.47
C ILE A 132 12.59 -3.55 7.36
N SER A 133 11.85 -4.17 8.29
CA SER A 133 10.39 -4.10 8.34
C SER A 133 9.91 -2.65 8.45
N ALA A 134 10.47 -1.89 9.38
CA ALA A 134 10.14 -0.47 9.56
C ALA A 134 10.41 0.35 8.28
N GLN A 135 11.54 0.11 7.61
CA GLN A 135 11.87 0.79 6.36
C GLN A 135 10.90 0.43 5.22
N LEU A 136 10.53 -0.84 5.09
CA LEU A 136 9.57 -1.30 4.08
C LEU A 136 8.20 -0.66 4.31
N ILE A 137 7.73 -0.61 5.56
CA ILE A 137 6.44 0.00 5.91
C ILE A 137 6.46 1.51 5.74
N ALA A 138 7.54 2.20 6.09
CA ALA A 138 7.68 3.63 5.84
C ALA A 138 7.60 3.97 4.34
N THR A 139 8.30 3.19 3.51
CA THR A 139 8.26 3.36 2.04
C THR A 139 6.87 3.03 1.48
N PHE A 140 6.23 1.97 1.96
CA PHE A 140 4.86 1.63 1.59
C PHE A 140 3.88 2.77 1.91
N ALA A 141 3.94 3.31 3.13
CA ALA A 141 3.08 4.40 3.57
C ALA A 141 3.26 5.65 2.70
N GLU A 142 4.49 5.99 2.33
CA GLU A 142 4.77 7.13 1.46
C GLU A 142 4.22 6.91 0.04
N ASN A 143 4.47 5.74 -0.56
CA ASN A 143 3.93 5.39 -1.87
C ASN A 143 2.40 5.41 -1.89
N LEU A 144 1.77 4.94 -0.80
CA LEU A 144 0.33 4.94 -0.65
C LEU A 144 -0.23 6.36 -0.54
N ARG A 145 0.42 7.26 0.22
CA ARG A 145 0.03 8.68 0.32
C ARG A 145 0.08 9.37 -1.04
N VAL A 146 1.18 9.17 -1.79
CA VAL A 146 1.34 9.72 -3.14
C VAL A 146 0.21 9.22 -4.05
N LYS A 147 -0.12 7.93 -4.00
CA LYS A 147 -1.21 7.35 -4.79
C LYS A 147 -2.58 7.92 -4.43
N ILE A 148 -2.86 8.07 -3.13
CA ILE A 148 -4.12 8.66 -2.64
C ILE A 148 -4.25 10.12 -3.13
N GLN A 149 -3.19 10.91 -3.04
CA GLN A 149 -3.18 12.30 -3.51
C GLN A 149 -3.40 12.40 -5.02
N ALA A 150 -2.76 11.52 -5.81
CA ALA A 150 -2.92 11.48 -7.26
C ALA A 150 -4.37 11.16 -7.66
N ASN A 151 -5.01 10.20 -6.98
CA ASN A 151 -6.41 9.82 -7.21
C ASN A 151 -7.39 10.92 -6.75
N GLY A 152 -7.12 11.60 -5.64
CA GLY A 152 -7.92 12.72 -5.15
C GLY A 152 -7.86 13.96 -6.04
N SER A 153 -6.79 14.14 -6.79
CA SER A 153 -6.65 15.23 -7.77
C SER A 153 -7.42 14.95 -9.07
N SER A 154 -7.78 13.70 -9.33
CA SER A 154 -8.56 13.31 -10.53
C SER A 154 -10.07 13.52 -10.36
N ASP A 155 -10.57 13.63 -9.12
CA ASP A 155 -11.99 13.83 -8.79
C ASP A 155 -12.39 15.30 -8.56
N ALA A 156 -11.49 16.26 -8.81
CA ALA A 156 -11.91 17.64 -8.95
C ALA A 156 -12.68 17.73 -10.30
N PRO A 157 -13.99 18.05 -10.30
CA PRO A 157 -14.70 18.30 -11.55
C PRO A 157 -13.92 19.40 -12.26
N ALA A 158 -13.49 19.13 -13.49
CA ALA A 158 -12.92 20.14 -14.36
C ALA A 158 -13.93 21.30 -14.38
N ALA A 159 -13.59 22.43 -13.79
CA ALA A 159 -14.38 23.63 -13.87
C ALA A 159 -14.60 23.86 -15.36
N ALA A 160 -15.85 23.79 -15.79
CA ALA A 160 -16.21 24.13 -17.15
C ALA A 160 -15.59 25.50 -17.45
N PRO A 161 -14.92 25.66 -18.62
CA PRO A 161 -14.35 26.95 -18.95
C PRO A 161 -15.50 27.97 -18.94
N GLU A 162 -15.42 28.94 -18.03
CA GLU A 162 -16.31 30.08 -18.08
C GLU A 162 -16.08 30.74 -19.42
N ILE A 163 -17.08 30.63 -20.30
CA ILE A 163 -17.12 31.38 -21.54
C ILE A 163 -17.35 32.83 -21.12
N SER A 164 -16.24 33.55 -20.93
CA SER A 164 -16.27 34.98 -20.67
C SER A 164 -16.91 35.65 -21.89
N GLY A 165 -18.07 36.26 -21.71
CA GLY A 165 -18.85 36.95 -22.76
C GLY A 165 -18.12 38.08 -23.50
N LEU A 166 -16.89 38.39 -23.08
CA LEU A 166 -16.00 39.37 -23.70
C LEU A 166 -15.30 38.86 -24.99
N THR A 167 -15.18 37.53 -25.18
CA THR A 167 -14.52 36.97 -26.36
C THR A 167 -15.44 36.92 -27.58
N LEU A 168 -16.77 36.95 -27.39
CA LEU A 168 -17.74 36.95 -28.49
C LEU A 168 -17.91 38.35 -29.13
N ILE A 169 -17.62 39.44 -28.42
CA ILE A 169 -17.74 40.81 -28.95
C ILE A 169 -16.57 41.15 -29.87
N ALA A 170 -15.37 40.61 -29.59
CA ALA A 170 -14.18 40.87 -30.43
C ALA A 170 -14.24 40.16 -31.79
N GLN A 171 -14.95 39.03 -31.90
CA GLN A 171 -15.07 38.31 -33.18
C GLN A 171 -16.15 38.89 -34.11
N VAL A 172 -17.16 39.59 -33.58
CA VAL A 172 -18.20 40.19 -34.40
C VAL A 172 -17.75 41.55 -35.00
N LEU A 173 -16.90 42.29 -34.28
CA LEU A 173 -16.41 43.61 -34.73
C LEU A 173 -15.17 43.51 -35.70
N GLY A 174 -14.49 42.37 -35.72
CA GLY A 174 -13.32 42.17 -36.59
C GLY A 174 -13.63 41.88 -38.05
N ASN A 175 -14.87 41.54 -38.38
CA ASN A 175 -15.27 41.09 -39.72
C ASN A 175 -16.00 42.19 -40.58
N SER A 176 -16.16 43.42 -40.06
CA SER A 176 -16.89 44.49 -40.76
C SER A 176 -15.98 45.59 -41.38
N PHE A 177 -14.64 45.41 -41.35
CA PHE A 177 -13.71 46.37 -41.93
C PHE A 177 -12.75 45.76 -42.97
N LYS A 178 -13.33 45.05 -43.98
CA LYS A 178 -12.68 44.78 -45.27
C LYS A 178 -13.70 44.83 -46.37
N ARG A 179 -13.96 46.03 -46.81
CA ARG A 179 -14.31 46.35 -48.20
C ARG A 179 -13.69 47.66 -48.56
#